data_c371b17078d82e9628c6f3e43689b5d0
#
_entry.id   c371b17078d82e9628c6f3e43689b5d0
#
_cell.length_a   1.000
_cell.length_b   1.000
_cell.length_c   1.000
_cell.angle_alpha   90.00
_cell.angle_beta   90.00
_cell.angle_gamma   90.00
#
_symmetry.space_group_name_H-M   'P 1'
#
loop_
_entity.id
_entity.type
_entity.pdbx_description
1 polymer ?
#
loop_
_entity_poly.entity_id
_entity_poly.type
_entity_poly.pdbx_seq_one_letter_code
_entity_poly.pdbx_strand_id
1 'polypeptide(L)'
;SCSLVGSEMCIRDRCMDDTETVCKNIHDKLVEGIRKRLDADAPLGFLLSGGLDSSLVCAVSARILDKPIRTFAIGMSQDAIDLKYAKEVADYIGSDHTEVIITKEDVLNALPDVIRTLGTFDITTIRASMGMYLLCKAIHENTDVRVLMTGEISDELFGYKYTDFAPSPEAFQKESVKRVHELHMYDVLRADRCISVNSMEARVPFGDLDFVSYVMSVDPAKKMNIYGKGKYLLRHAFEGDYLPYDILMREKAAFSDAVGHSMVDYLK
;
A
#
# COMPACT_ATOMS: atom_id res chain seq x y z
N SER A 1 7.73 -25.71 3.23
CA SER A 1 6.84 -24.54 3.41
C SER A 1 6.85 -24.17 4.88
N CYS A 2 7.67 -23.19 5.25
CA CYS A 2 7.61 -22.61 6.59
C CYS A 2 6.31 -21.82 6.68
N SER A 3 5.42 -22.22 7.57
CA SER A 3 4.33 -21.38 8.06
C SER A 3 4.95 -20.16 8.73
N LEU A 4 4.90 -19.02 8.08
CA LEU A 4 5.55 -17.79 8.49
C LEU A 4 5.00 -17.17 9.76
N VAL A 5 3.85 -17.62 10.23
CA VAL A 5 3.20 -17.12 11.45
C VAL A 5 2.54 -18.30 12.15
N GLY A 6 3.31 -19.03 12.94
CA GLY A 6 2.73 -19.90 13.95
C GLY A 6 2.18 -19.04 15.09
N SER A 7 0.97 -19.33 15.56
CA SER A 7 0.32 -18.61 16.67
C SER A 7 1.18 -18.60 17.97
N GLU A 8 2.12 -19.48 18.08
CA GLU A 8 3.07 -19.55 19.20
C GLU A 8 4.27 -18.61 19.06
N MET A 9 4.67 -18.24 17.83
CA MET A 9 5.78 -17.31 17.59
C MET A 9 5.43 -15.87 18.01
N CYS A 10 4.17 -15.46 17.86
CA CYS A 10 3.71 -14.12 18.21
C CYS A 10 3.64 -13.83 19.71
N ILE A 11 3.70 -14.85 20.58
CA ILE A 11 3.51 -14.68 22.03
C ILE A 11 4.84 -14.82 22.79
N ARG A 12 5.81 -15.58 22.28
CA ARG A 12 7.05 -15.88 23.01
C ARG A 12 8.18 -14.89 22.81
N ASP A 13 8.22 -14.18 21.67
CA ASP A 13 9.33 -13.29 21.33
C ASP A 13 8.85 -11.85 21.10
N ARG A 14 8.11 -11.30 22.07
CA ARG A 14 7.73 -9.88 22.02
C ARG A 14 8.98 -9.00 22.08
N CYS A 15 9.12 -8.12 21.12
CA CYS A 15 10.12 -7.08 21.15
C CYS A 15 9.82 -6.10 22.29
N MET A 16 10.73 -6.01 23.25
CA MET A 16 10.62 -5.14 24.43
C MET A 16 11.35 -3.80 24.24
N ASP A 17 11.89 -3.55 23.05
CA ASP A 17 12.60 -2.32 22.74
C ASP A 17 11.74 -1.08 23.03
N ASP A 18 12.40 0.02 23.36
CA ASP A 18 11.73 1.32 23.47
C ASP A 18 11.19 1.80 22.10
N THR A 19 10.37 2.82 22.12
CA THR A 19 9.70 3.31 20.90
C THR A 19 10.69 3.83 19.86
N GLU A 20 11.77 4.48 20.26
CA GLU A 20 12.78 5.00 19.34
C GLU A 20 13.53 3.87 18.62
N THR A 21 13.93 2.86 19.38
CA THR A 21 14.57 1.65 18.83
C THR A 21 13.63 0.91 17.88
N VAL A 22 12.34 0.80 18.25
CA VAL A 22 11.33 0.19 17.38
C VAL A 22 11.19 0.97 16.08
N CYS A 23 11.08 2.28 16.13
CA CYS A 23 10.95 3.13 14.94
C CYS A 23 12.20 3.04 14.06
N LYS A 24 13.39 3.07 14.65
CA LYS A 24 14.65 2.87 13.91
C LYS A 24 14.67 1.53 13.19
N ASN A 25 14.28 0.46 13.84
CA ASN A 25 14.26 -0.88 13.24
C ASN A 25 13.19 -0.99 12.13
N ILE A 26 12.02 -0.37 12.31
CA ILE A 26 11.00 -0.27 11.27
C ILE A 26 11.56 0.45 10.05
N HIS A 27 12.21 1.61 10.25
CA HIS A 27 12.86 2.36 9.18
C HIS A 27 13.88 1.51 8.44
N ASP A 28 14.88 0.98 9.15
CA ASP A 28 16.01 0.26 8.54
C ASP A 28 15.54 -0.97 7.77
N LYS A 29 14.58 -1.72 8.34
CA LYS A 29 14.05 -2.94 7.68
C LYS A 29 13.17 -2.63 6.48
N LEU A 30 12.36 -1.55 6.52
CA LEU A 30 11.58 -1.16 5.34
C LEU A 30 12.48 -0.65 4.22
N VAL A 31 13.50 0.16 4.54
CA VAL A 31 14.49 0.62 3.57
C VAL A 31 15.19 -0.56 2.91
N GLU A 32 15.59 -1.56 3.69
CA GLU A 32 16.21 -2.77 3.14
C GLU A 32 15.21 -3.62 2.33
N GLY A 33 13.96 -3.75 2.79
CA GLY A 33 12.89 -4.41 2.06
C GLY A 33 12.61 -3.76 0.70
N ILE A 34 12.67 -2.44 0.62
CA ILE A 34 12.57 -1.69 -0.64
C ILE A 34 13.81 -1.95 -1.49
N ARG A 35 15.02 -1.83 -0.93
CA ARG A 35 16.28 -2.03 -1.64
C ARG A 35 16.35 -3.38 -2.35
N LYS A 36 16.00 -4.45 -1.66
CA LYS A 36 15.92 -5.82 -2.23
C LYS A 36 15.02 -5.92 -3.45
N ARG A 37 14.02 -5.04 -3.56
CA ARG A 37 13.01 -5.07 -4.63
C ARG A 37 13.25 -4.08 -5.76
N LEU A 38 14.31 -3.29 -5.66
CA LEU A 38 14.72 -2.37 -6.73
C LEU A 38 15.63 -3.02 -7.78
N ASP A 39 16.19 -4.19 -7.47
CA ASP A 39 16.97 -4.96 -8.43
C ASP A 39 16.02 -5.68 -9.41
N ALA A 40 15.96 -5.19 -10.65
CA ALA A 40 15.09 -5.70 -11.70
C ALA A 40 15.78 -5.56 -13.06
N ASP A 41 15.60 -6.59 -13.89
CA ASP A 41 16.04 -6.65 -15.29
C ASP A 41 15.00 -6.04 -16.26
N ALA A 42 13.83 -5.64 -15.75
CA ALA A 42 12.77 -4.96 -16.49
C ALA A 42 12.49 -3.55 -15.92
N PRO A 43 11.98 -2.63 -16.74
CA PRO A 43 11.66 -1.28 -16.29
C PRO A 43 10.69 -1.24 -15.12
N LEU A 44 11.11 -0.51 -14.06
CA LEU A 44 10.34 -0.30 -12.83
C LEU A 44 9.37 0.88 -12.95
N GLY A 45 8.19 0.71 -12.38
CA GLY A 45 7.21 1.76 -12.11
C GLY A 45 6.73 1.70 -10.68
N PHE A 46 6.11 2.76 -10.20
CA PHE A 46 5.68 2.90 -8.81
C PHE A 46 4.23 3.40 -8.77
N LEU A 47 3.36 2.67 -8.07
CA LEU A 47 2.00 3.14 -7.84
C LEU A 47 2.01 4.19 -6.72
N LEU A 48 1.51 5.39 -7.02
CA LEU A 48 1.51 6.52 -6.10
C LEU A 48 0.10 7.06 -5.92
N SER A 49 -0.53 6.77 -4.79
CA SER A 49 -1.88 7.22 -4.47
C SER A 49 -1.92 8.50 -3.63
N GLY A 50 -0.76 9.07 -3.26
CA GLY A 50 -0.69 10.18 -2.30
C GLY A 50 -1.01 9.77 -0.85
N GLY A 51 -1.24 8.49 -0.58
CA GLY A 51 -1.35 7.92 0.77
C GLY A 51 0.02 7.62 1.36
N LEU A 52 0.11 7.50 2.70
CA LEU A 52 1.37 7.28 3.43
C LEU A 52 2.20 6.14 2.84
N ASP A 53 1.58 4.97 2.65
CA ASP A 53 2.28 3.73 2.34
C ASP A 53 2.95 3.78 0.96
N SER A 54 2.20 4.13 -0.08
CA SER A 54 2.72 4.28 -1.44
C SER A 54 3.74 5.41 -1.54
N SER A 55 3.50 6.51 -0.83
CA SER A 55 4.41 7.66 -0.81
C SER A 55 5.75 7.32 -0.16
N LEU A 56 5.77 6.54 0.93
CA LEU A 56 7.01 6.08 1.55
C LEU A 56 7.80 5.14 0.62
N VAL A 57 7.13 4.21 -0.05
CA VAL A 57 7.80 3.34 -1.03
C VAL A 57 8.45 4.17 -2.14
N CYS A 58 7.75 5.16 -2.69
CA CYS A 58 8.27 6.05 -3.72
C CYS A 58 9.44 6.90 -3.20
N ALA A 59 9.30 7.55 -2.05
CA ALA A 59 10.30 8.45 -1.50
C ALA A 59 11.60 7.74 -1.15
N VAL A 60 11.53 6.58 -0.51
CA VAL A 60 12.71 5.76 -0.19
C VAL A 60 13.37 5.24 -1.45
N SER A 61 12.56 4.79 -2.44
CA SER A 61 13.09 4.30 -3.72
C SER A 61 13.83 5.37 -4.50
N ALA A 62 13.27 6.60 -4.56
CA ALA A 62 13.90 7.72 -5.24
C ALA A 62 15.28 8.05 -4.63
N ARG A 63 15.39 8.00 -3.29
CA ARG A 63 16.67 8.23 -2.59
C ARG A 63 17.70 7.12 -2.85
N ILE A 64 17.24 5.85 -2.87
CA ILE A 64 18.15 4.71 -3.10
C ILE A 64 18.69 4.72 -4.52
N LEU A 65 17.82 5.02 -5.51
CA LEU A 65 18.19 5.00 -6.92
C LEU A 65 18.96 6.23 -7.37
N ASP A 66 18.89 7.34 -6.60
CA ASP A 66 19.52 8.63 -6.90
C ASP A 66 19.23 9.12 -8.34
N LYS A 67 18.01 8.88 -8.80
CA LYS A 67 17.49 9.29 -10.12
C LYS A 67 15.98 9.40 -10.08
N PRO A 68 15.37 10.17 -11.01
CA PRO A 68 13.91 10.23 -11.12
C PRO A 68 13.33 8.83 -11.32
N ILE A 69 12.32 8.50 -10.51
CA ILE A 69 11.53 7.27 -10.65
C ILE A 69 10.24 7.56 -11.42
N ARG A 70 9.67 6.56 -12.07
CA ARG A 70 8.41 6.69 -12.82
C ARG A 70 7.25 6.35 -11.92
N THR A 71 6.42 7.35 -11.58
CA THR A 71 5.27 7.19 -10.70
C THR A 71 3.96 7.31 -11.46
N PHE A 72 2.95 6.56 -11.02
CA PHE A 72 1.64 6.48 -11.68
C PHE A 72 0.52 6.64 -10.66
N ALA A 73 -0.45 7.49 -11.00
CA ALA A 73 -1.67 7.70 -10.23
C ALA A 73 -2.90 7.60 -11.12
N ILE A 74 -4.08 7.40 -10.53
CA ILE A 74 -5.35 7.32 -11.25
C ILE A 74 -6.42 8.12 -10.53
N GLY A 75 -7.30 8.75 -11.29
CA GLY A 75 -8.46 9.47 -10.77
C GLY A 75 -9.59 9.58 -11.80
N MET A 76 -10.80 9.87 -11.33
CA MET A 76 -11.96 10.07 -12.21
C MET A 76 -12.09 11.50 -12.73
N SER A 77 -11.31 12.44 -12.22
CA SER A 77 -11.21 13.82 -12.70
C SER A 77 -9.83 14.36 -12.33
N GLN A 78 -9.41 15.42 -13.02
CA GLN A 78 -8.14 16.09 -12.67
C GLN A 78 -8.16 16.74 -11.27
N ASP A 79 -9.34 17.06 -10.76
CA ASP A 79 -9.53 17.63 -9.42
C ASP A 79 -9.69 16.57 -8.33
N ALA A 80 -9.48 15.29 -8.65
CA ALA A 80 -9.53 14.22 -7.65
C ALA A 80 -8.51 14.46 -6.55
N ILE A 81 -8.97 14.44 -5.30
CA ILE A 81 -8.14 14.81 -4.14
C ILE A 81 -6.88 13.94 -4.01
N ASP A 82 -6.96 12.68 -4.40
CA ASP A 82 -5.82 11.76 -4.35
C ASP A 82 -4.80 12.06 -5.44
N LEU A 83 -5.21 12.51 -6.63
CA LEU A 83 -4.28 12.99 -7.65
C LEU A 83 -3.52 14.22 -7.18
N LYS A 84 -4.18 15.15 -6.50
CA LYS A 84 -3.52 16.32 -5.93
C LYS A 84 -2.41 15.91 -4.96
N TYR A 85 -2.67 14.98 -4.04
CA TYR A 85 -1.67 14.52 -3.08
C TYR A 85 -0.59 13.66 -3.75
N ALA A 86 -0.94 12.82 -4.73
CA ALA A 86 0.03 12.08 -5.52
C ALA A 86 0.98 13.03 -6.24
N LYS A 87 0.45 14.08 -6.86
CA LYS A 87 1.24 15.12 -7.54
C LYS A 87 2.17 15.86 -6.58
N GLU A 88 1.69 16.23 -5.39
CA GLU A 88 2.51 16.87 -4.36
C GLU A 88 3.70 16.01 -3.94
N VAL A 89 3.49 14.71 -3.72
CA VAL A 89 4.57 13.77 -3.43
C VAL A 89 5.51 13.64 -4.63
N ALA A 90 4.96 13.49 -5.84
CA ALA A 90 5.74 13.35 -7.06
C ALA A 90 6.68 14.54 -7.30
N ASP A 91 6.19 15.75 -7.10
CA ASP A 91 6.97 16.98 -7.22
C ASP A 91 8.04 17.07 -6.12
N TYR A 92 7.71 16.67 -4.89
CA TYR A 92 8.64 16.69 -3.77
C TYR A 92 9.82 15.74 -3.98
N ILE A 93 9.58 14.53 -4.48
CA ILE A 93 10.62 13.53 -4.73
C ILE A 93 11.26 13.66 -6.11
N GLY A 94 10.79 14.56 -6.96
CA GLY A 94 11.31 14.78 -8.32
C GLY A 94 11.07 13.60 -9.25
N SER A 95 9.92 12.92 -9.16
CA SER A 95 9.59 11.77 -10.02
C SER A 95 9.03 12.19 -11.38
N ASP A 96 9.20 11.31 -12.38
CA ASP A 96 8.47 11.36 -13.66
C ASP A 96 7.06 10.81 -13.43
N HIS A 97 6.10 11.72 -13.24
CA HIS A 97 4.75 11.39 -12.78
C HIS A 97 3.74 11.39 -13.92
N THR A 98 2.98 10.31 -14.00
CA THR A 98 1.89 10.15 -14.97
C THR A 98 0.56 9.98 -14.24
N GLU A 99 -0.41 10.81 -14.58
CA GLU A 99 -1.79 10.71 -14.10
C GLU A 99 -2.68 10.07 -15.18
N VAL A 100 -3.41 9.03 -14.79
CA VAL A 100 -4.40 8.35 -15.64
C VAL A 100 -5.78 8.84 -15.23
N ILE A 101 -6.46 9.53 -16.15
CA ILE A 101 -7.82 9.99 -15.92
C ILE A 101 -8.79 9.01 -16.57
N ILE A 102 -9.70 8.46 -15.77
CA ILE A 102 -10.72 7.52 -16.23
C ILE A 102 -12.11 8.13 -16.15
N THR A 103 -12.98 7.66 -17.02
CA THR A 103 -14.39 8.04 -17.07
C THR A 103 -15.28 6.98 -16.42
N LYS A 104 -16.54 7.33 -16.17
CA LYS A 104 -17.56 6.39 -15.75
C LYS A 104 -17.74 5.26 -16.77
N GLU A 105 -17.65 5.57 -18.05
CA GLU A 105 -17.78 4.60 -19.13
C GLU A 105 -16.63 3.58 -19.10
N ASP A 106 -15.40 4.02 -18.86
CA ASP A 106 -14.25 3.13 -18.72
C ASP A 106 -14.45 2.14 -17.57
N VAL A 107 -14.97 2.63 -16.44
CA VAL A 107 -15.28 1.78 -15.27
C VAL A 107 -16.35 0.74 -15.60
N LEU A 108 -17.46 1.15 -16.21
CA LEU A 108 -18.55 0.24 -16.57
C LEU A 108 -18.11 -0.80 -17.60
N ASN A 109 -17.33 -0.40 -18.60
CA ASN A 109 -16.81 -1.30 -19.64
C ASN A 109 -15.80 -2.32 -19.07
N ALA A 110 -15.01 -1.94 -18.08
CA ALA A 110 -14.04 -2.82 -17.44
C ALA A 110 -14.66 -3.82 -16.43
N LEU A 111 -15.86 -3.56 -15.93
CA LEU A 111 -16.47 -4.37 -14.85
C LEU A 111 -16.52 -5.87 -15.12
N PRO A 112 -16.97 -6.35 -16.31
CA PRO A 112 -16.98 -7.79 -16.60
C PRO A 112 -15.58 -8.43 -16.58
N ASP A 113 -14.58 -7.71 -17.06
CA ASP A 113 -13.19 -8.19 -17.10
C ASP A 113 -12.58 -8.20 -15.69
N VAL A 114 -12.86 -7.22 -14.87
CA VAL A 114 -12.43 -7.18 -13.47
C VAL A 114 -13.02 -8.36 -12.68
N ILE A 115 -14.34 -8.62 -12.82
CA ILE A 115 -14.98 -9.77 -12.16
C ILE A 115 -14.33 -11.09 -12.60
N ARG A 116 -14.09 -11.24 -13.90
CA ARG A 116 -13.43 -12.45 -14.45
C ARG A 116 -12.01 -12.61 -13.93
N THR A 117 -11.25 -11.52 -13.89
CA THR A 117 -9.86 -11.48 -13.41
C THR A 117 -9.76 -11.85 -11.93
N LEU A 118 -10.62 -11.29 -11.11
CA LEU A 118 -10.63 -11.54 -9.67
C LEU A 118 -11.17 -12.93 -9.31
N GLY A 119 -12.12 -13.46 -10.10
CA GLY A 119 -12.80 -14.72 -9.81
C GLY A 119 -13.66 -14.67 -8.56
N THR A 120 -14.18 -13.47 -8.19
CA THR A 120 -15.05 -13.26 -7.04
C THR A 120 -16.20 -12.33 -7.38
N PHE A 121 -17.30 -12.43 -6.63
CA PHE A 121 -18.42 -11.50 -6.65
C PHE A 121 -18.47 -10.59 -5.40
N ASP A 122 -17.42 -10.60 -4.59
CA ASP A 122 -17.34 -9.67 -3.46
C ASP A 122 -17.26 -8.23 -3.96
N ILE A 123 -18.30 -7.46 -3.65
CA ILE A 123 -18.46 -6.10 -4.14
C ILE A 123 -17.34 -5.16 -3.65
N THR A 124 -16.81 -5.40 -2.45
CA THR A 124 -15.75 -4.58 -1.87
C THR A 124 -14.45 -4.78 -2.64
N THR A 125 -14.09 -6.03 -2.91
CA THR A 125 -12.91 -6.39 -3.70
C THR A 125 -13.03 -5.88 -5.14
N ILE A 126 -14.19 -6.09 -5.79
CA ILE A 126 -14.42 -5.61 -7.16
C ILE A 126 -14.26 -4.08 -7.23
N ARG A 127 -14.94 -3.35 -6.36
CA ARG A 127 -14.90 -1.87 -6.34
C ARG A 127 -13.47 -1.35 -6.14
N ALA A 128 -12.73 -1.92 -5.20
CA ALA A 128 -11.35 -1.54 -4.93
C ALA A 128 -10.40 -1.89 -6.09
N SER A 129 -10.76 -2.89 -6.91
CA SER A 129 -9.94 -3.37 -8.02
C SER A 129 -10.12 -2.57 -9.30
N MET A 130 -11.24 -1.87 -9.49
CA MET A 130 -11.53 -1.15 -10.74
C MET A 130 -10.44 -0.17 -11.12
N GLY A 131 -10.06 0.72 -10.19
CA GLY A 131 -9.00 1.69 -10.41
C GLY A 131 -7.64 1.03 -10.66
N MET A 132 -7.28 0.01 -9.89
CA MET A 132 -6.01 -0.68 -10.06
C MET A 132 -5.92 -1.41 -11.41
N TYR A 133 -6.98 -2.09 -11.83
CA TYR A 133 -7.05 -2.76 -13.13
C TYR A 133 -6.87 -1.78 -14.29
N LEU A 134 -7.61 -0.66 -14.28
CA LEU A 134 -7.54 0.35 -15.32
C LEU A 134 -6.18 1.06 -15.36
N LEU A 135 -5.61 1.36 -14.19
CA LEU A 135 -4.28 1.93 -14.09
C LEU A 135 -3.21 1.00 -14.66
N CYS A 136 -3.23 -0.28 -14.25
CA CYS A 136 -2.28 -1.27 -14.74
C CYS A 136 -2.41 -1.50 -16.27
N LYS A 137 -3.64 -1.51 -16.78
CA LYS A 137 -3.90 -1.58 -18.22
C LYS A 137 -3.29 -0.38 -18.96
N ALA A 138 -3.54 0.83 -18.47
CA ALA A 138 -2.98 2.05 -19.08
C ALA A 138 -1.44 2.06 -19.04
N ILE A 139 -0.81 1.64 -17.95
CA ILE A 139 0.65 1.53 -17.82
C ILE A 139 1.18 0.53 -18.85
N HIS A 140 0.58 -0.65 -18.94
CA HIS A 140 1.01 -1.69 -19.88
C HIS A 140 0.92 -1.24 -21.35
N GLU A 141 -0.18 -0.57 -21.71
CA GLU A 141 -0.44 -0.16 -23.10
C GLU A 141 0.41 1.04 -23.53
N ASN A 142 0.78 1.92 -22.61
CA ASN A 142 1.42 3.19 -22.94
C ASN A 142 2.89 3.30 -22.51
N THR A 143 3.43 2.27 -21.85
CA THR A 143 4.80 2.28 -21.35
C THR A 143 5.50 0.94 -21.52
N ASP A 144 6.81 0.95 -21.32
CA ASP A 144 7.64 -0.25 -21.24
C ASP A 144 7.76 -0.84 -19.82
N VAL A 145 7.12 -0.23 -18.81
CA VAL A 145 7.13 -0.72 -17.43
C VAL A 145 6.54 -2.11 -17.35
N ARG A 146 7.24 -3.01 -16.67
CA ARG A 146 6.81 -4.40 -16.46
C ARG A 146 6.87 -4.84 -15.00
N VAL A 147 7.46 -4.04 -14.11
CA VAL A 147 7.52 -4.28 -12.68
C VAL A 147 6.92 -3.08 -11.94
N LEU A 148 5.97 -3.33 -11.03
CA LEU A 148 5.29 -2.30 -10.25
C LEU A 148 5.57 -2.46 -8.75
N MET A 149 6.10 -1.40 -8.14
CA MET A 149 6.24 -1.26 -6.69
C MET A 149 4.95 -0.73 -6.08
N THR A 150 4.46 -1.36 -5.01
CA THR A 150 3.20 -1.01 -4.35
C THR A 150 3.36 -0.82 -2.84
N GLY A 151 2.42 -0.14 -2.21
CA GLY A 151 2.34 0.07 -0.76
C GLY A 151 1.44 -0.93 -0.01
N GLU A 152 1.09 -2.08 -0.63
CA GLU A 152 0.21 -3.08 -0.02
C GLU A 152 0.83 -3.73 1.22
N ILE A 153 0.00 -4.35 2.08
CA ILE A 153 0.35 -5.06 3.32
C ILE A 153 0.56 -4.13 4.54
N SER A 154 0.83 -2.86 4.35
CA SER A 154 1.05 -1.93 5.46
C SER A 154 -0.15 -1.87 6.43
N ASP A 155 -1.37 -1.96 5.91
CA ASP A 155 -2.61 -1.89 6.71
C ASP A 155 -2.78 -3.08 7.63
N GLU A 156 -2.41 -4.25 7.18
CA GLU A 156 -2.50 -5.50 7.95
C GLU A 156 -1.49 -5.54 9.08
N LEU A 157 -0.35 -4.87 8.90
CA LEU A 157 0.73 -4.83 9.89
C LEU A 157 0.54 -3.76 10.96
N PHE A 158 0.10 -2.56 10.57
CA PHE A 158 0.03 -1.39 11.45
C PHE A 158 -1.38 -0.97 11.84
N GLY A 159 -2.40 -1.62 11.29
CA GLY A 159 -3.79 -1.31 11.54
C GLY A 159 -4.39 -0.29 10.55
N TYR A 160 -5.67 -0.46 10.32
CA TYR A 160 -6.49 0.44 9.53
C TYR A 160 -7.98 0.19 9.78
N LYS A 161 -8.78 1.27 9.81
CA LYS A 161 -10.24 1.19 10.06
C LYS A 161 -10.58 0.36 11.31
N TYR A 162 -11.08 -0.86 11.11
CA TYR A 162 -11.58 -1.69 12.19
C TYR A 162 -10.53 -2.05 13.23
N THR A 163 -9.28 -2.23 12.84
CA THR A 163 -8.19 -2.52 13.78
C THR A 163 -7.80 -1.33 14.63
N ASP A 164 -7.97 -0.09 14.13
CA ASP A 164 -7.73 1.14 14.92
C ASP A 164 -8.66 1.25 16.14
N PHE A 165 -9.79 0.56 16.10
CA PHE A 165 -10.78 0.51 17.19
C PHE A 165 -10.74 -0.82 17.96
N ALA A 166 -9.67 -1.60 17.85
CA ALA A 166 -9.54 -2.84 18.60
C ALA A 166 -9.66 -2.57 20.10
N PRO A 167 -10.44 -3.39 20.84
CA PRO A 167 -10.71 -3.14 22.26
C PRO A 167 -9.51 -3.40 23.17
N SER A 168 -8.49 -4.10 22.69
CA SER A 168 -7.26 -4.37 23.44
C SER A 168 -6.09 -4.67 22.50
N PRO A 169 -4.83 -4.58 22.98
CA PRO A 169 -3.65 -4.97 22.23
C PRO A 169 -3.70 -6.42 21.72
N GLU A 170 -4.24 -7.33 22.52
CA GLU A 170 -4.39 -8.75 22.14
C GLU A 170 -5.40 -8.91 20.99
N ALA A 171 -6.51 -8.17 21.02
CA ALA A 171 -7.50 -8.18 19.96
C ALA A 171 -6.91 -7.59 18.66
N PHE A 172 -6.14 -6.50 18.76
CA PHE A 172 -5.40 -5.93 17.65
C PHE A 172 -4.46 -6.96 17.02
N GLN A 173 -3.61 -7.58 17.84
CA GLN A 173 -2.64 -8.57 17.36
C GLN A 173 -3.31 -9.78 16.71
N LYS A 174 -4.39 -10.28 17.30
CA LYS A 174 -5.15 -11.40 16.75
C LYS A 174 -5.72 -11.08 15.37
N GLU A 175 -6.26 -9.90 15.20
CA GLU A 175 -6.81 -9.46 13.91
C GLU A 175 -5.67 -9.24 12.88
N SER A 176 -4.54 -8.63 13.26
CA SER A 176 -3.39 -8.47 12.38
C SER A 176 -2.84 -9.81 11.91
N VAL A 177 -2.68 -10.78 12.80
CA VAL A 177 -2.26 -12.15 12.47
C VAL A 177 -3.23 -12.77 11.45
N LYS A 178 -4.54 -12.67 11.71
CA LYS A 178 -5.57 -13.16 10.80
C LYS A 178 -5.42 -12.53 9.42
N ARG A 179 -5.32 -11.20 9.33
CA ARG A 179 -5.21 -10.48 8.06
C ARG A 179 -3.96 -10.84 7.28
N VAL A 180 -2.82 -11.00 7.96
CA VAL A 180 -1.58 -11.45 7.32
C VAL A 180 -1.74 -12.88 6.75
N HIS A 181 -2.45 -13.76 7.43
CA HIS A 181 -2.76 -15.09 6.89
C HIS A 181 -3.73 -15.06 5.69
N GLU A 182 -4.64 -14.11 5.68
CA GLU A 182 -5.70 -13.97 4.69
C GLU A 182 -5.35 -12.97 3.56
N LEU A 183 -4.10 -12.51 3.45
CA LEU A 183 -3.65 -11.55 2.42
C LEU A 183 -4.09 -11.94 1.00
N HIS A 184 -4.06 -13.24 0.69
CA HIS A 184 -4.45 -13.79 -0.60
C HIS A 184 -5.96 -13.74 -0.89
N MET A 185 -6.78 -13.31 0.06
CA MET A 185 -8.24 -13.24 -0.06
C MET A 185 -8.76 -11.83 -0.32
N TYR A 186 -7.95 -10.78 -0.05
CA TYR A 186 -8.40 -9.39 -0.06
C TYR A 186 -7.49 -8.46 -0.89
N ASP A 187 -6.81 -7.51 -0.26
CA ASP A 187 -6.10 -6.44 -0.96
C ASP A 187 -4.91 -6.95 -1.80
N VAL A 188 -4.20 -7.97 -1.32
CA VAL A 188 -3.11 -8.58 -2.10
C VAL A 188 -3.66 -9.41 -3.27
N LEU A 189 -4.82 -10.06 -3.13
CA LEU A 189 -5.51 -10.70 -4.26
C LEU A 189 -5.80 -9.68 -5.37
N ARG A 190 -6.32 -8.52 -4.98
CA ARG A 190 -6.58 -7.41 -5.89
C ARG A 190 -5.31 -7.00 -6.63
N ALA A 191 -4.25 -6.70 -5.88
CA ALA A 191 -2.99 -6.24 -6.45
C ALA A 191 -2.39 -7.30 -7.40
N ASP A 192 -2.29 -8.54 -6.94
CA ASP A 192 -1.77 -9.66 -7.73
C ASP A 192 -2.53 -9.84 -9.04
N ARG A 193 -3.86 -9.98 -8.97
CA ARG A 193 -4.68 -10.25 -10.14
C ARG A 193 -4.72 -9.09 -11.14
N CYS A 194 -4.87 -7.85 -10.65
CA CYS A 194 -4.95 -6.68 -11.53
C CYS A 194 -3.61 -6.36 -12.21
N ILE A 195 -2.50 -6.62 -11.55
CA ILE A 195 -1.17 -6.41 -12.12
C ILE A 195 -0.80 -7.55 -13.08
N SER A 196 -0.98 -8.80 -12.66
CA SER A 196 -0.58 -9.98 -13.44
C SER A 196 -1.36 -10.14 -14.73
N VAL A 197 -2.68 -9.85 -14.75
CA VAL A 197 -3.49 -9.92 -15.97
C VAL A 197 -3.03 -8.94 -17.05
N ASN A 198 -2.35 -7.87 -16.64
CA ASN A 198 -1.71 -6.90 -17.52
C ASN A 198 -0.23 -7.22 -17.81
N SER A 199 0.21 -8.45 -17.61
CA SER A 199 1.57 -8.93 -17.89
C SER A 199 2.65 -8.14 -17.17
N MET A 200 2.40 -7.74 -15.93
CA MET A 200 3.34 -7.04 -15.06
C MET A 200 3.54 -7.79 -13.76
N GLU A 201 4.68 -7.56 -13.12
CA GLU A 201 5.05 -8.12 -11.81
C GLU A 201 4.75 -7.12 -10.69
N ALA A 202 4.08 -7.57 -9.62
CA ALA A 202 3.90 -6.78 -8.40
C ALA A 202 5.03 -7.02 -7.41
N ARG A 203 5.61 -5.95 -6.87
CA ARG A 203 6.55 -6.00 -5.76
C ARG A 203 6.01 -5.24 -4.57
N VAL A 204 6.00 -5.90 -3.41
CA VAL A 204 5.40 -5.43 -2.16
C VAL A 204 6.45 -5.33 -1.05
N PRO A 205 7.13 -4.18 -0.89
CA PRO A 205 8.20 -4.01 0.10
C PRO A 205 7.76 -4.27 1.55
N PHE A 206 6.54 -3.86 1.92
CA PHE A 206 5.98 -4.13 3.24
C PHE A 206 5.79 -5.63 3.52
N GLY A 207 5.78 -6.47 2.49
CA GLY A 207 5.75 -7.92 2.59
C GLY A 207 7.13 -8.57 2.71
N ASP A 208 8.21 -7.81 2.90
CA ASP A 208 9.53 -8.38 3.20
C ASP A 208 9.48 -9.20 4.49
N LEU A 209 10.00 -10.43 4.44
CA LEU A 209 9.85 -11.38 5.54
C LEU A 209 10.50 -10.91 6.84
N ASP A 210 11.66 -10.26 6.75
CA ASP A 210 12.37 -9.71 7.90
C ASP A 210 11.60 -8.52 8.49
N PHE A 211 11.00 -7.70 7.61
CA PHE A 211 10.15 -6.59 8.01
C PHE A 211 8.87 -7.08 8.70
N VAL A 212 8.12 -7.98 8.05
CA VAL A 212 6.88 -8.55 8.61
C VAL A 212 7.14 -9.23 9.95
N SER A 213 8.16 -10.08 10.03
CA SER A 213 8.53 -10.78 11.26
C SER A 213 8.81 -9.81 12.40
N TYR A 214 9.58 -8.75 12.12
CA TYR A 214 9.90 -7.74 13.14
C TYR A 214 8.64 -6.97 13.57
N VAL A 215 7.87 -6.41 12.64
CA VAL A 215 6.67 -5.63 12.97
C VAL A 215 5.64 -6.46 13.73
N MET A 216 5.49 -7.74 13.39
CA MET A 216 4.59 -8.65 14.10
C MET A 216 5.10 -9.01 15.49
N SER A 217 6.40 -8.91 15.80
CA SER A 217 6.97 -9.09 17.13
C SER A 217 6.83 -7.86 18.03
N VAL A 218 6.63 -6.67 17.47
CA VAL A 218 6.46 -5.42 18.23
C VAL A 218 5.22 -5.52 19.11
N ASP A 219 5.34 -5.03 20.36
CA ASP A 219 4.23 -4.96 21.30
C ASP A 219 3.01 -4.29 20.64
N PRO A 220 1.89 -5.00 20.50
CA PRO A 220 0.70 -4.48 19.84
C PRO A 220 0.13 -3.21 20.52
N ALA A 221 0.38 -3.00 21.79
CA ALA A 221 0.01 -1.76 22.48
C ALA A 221 0.65 -0.53 21.83
N LYS A 222 1.85 -0.66 21.27
CA LYS A 222 2.56 0.42 20.56
C LYS A 222 2.04 0.65 19.14
N LYS A 223 1.36 -0.34 18.55
CA LYS A 223 0.78 -0.26 17.19
C LYS A 223 -0.63 0.31 17.16
N MET A 224 -1.34 0.24 18.29
CA MET A 224 -2.70 0.79 18.40
C MET A 224 -2.72 2.29 18.16
N ASN A 225 -3.88 2.79 17.73
CA ASN A 225 -4.11 4.23 17.54
C ASN A 225 -4.33 4.95 18.89
N ILE A 226 -3.32 4.88 19.78
CA ILE A 226 -3.36 5.52 21.11
C ILE A 226 -2.88 6.98 21.09
N TYR A 227 -2.23 7.40 20.00
CA TYR A 227 -1.69 8.75 19.83
C TYR A 227 -2.57 9.65 18.95
N GLY A 228 -3.81 9.24 18.66
CA GLY A 228 -4.71 9.96 17.77
C GLY A 228 -4.29 9.96 16.30
N LYS A 229 -3.35 9.08 15.91
CA LYS A 229 -2.88 8.90 14.52
C LYS A 229 -2.71 7.41 14.22
N GLY A 230 -3.42 6.94 13.23
CA GLY A 230 -3.21 5.59 12.69
C GLY A 230 -1.80 5.44 12.13
N LYS A 231 -1.21 4.26 12.32
CA LYS A 231 0.17 3.93 11.88
C LYS A 231 1.25 4.83 12.50
N TYR A 232 1.07 5.25 13.76
CA TYR A 232 1.99 6.16 14.43
C TYR A 232 3.46 5.75 14.31
N LEU A 233 3.79 4.48 14.59
CA LEU A 233 5.17 3.99 14.52
C LEU A 233 5.78 4.12 13.12
N LEU A 234 4.99 3.85 12.07
CA LEU A 234 5.46 4.00 10.70
C LEU A 234 5.72 5.47 10.36
N ARG A 235 4.81 6.37 10.77
CA ARG A 235 4.99 7.82 10.55
C ARG A 235 6.21 8.34 11.28
N HIS A 236 6.35 7.98 12.56
CA HIS A 236 7.48 8.41 13.40
C HIS A 236 8.83 7.84 12.91
N ALA A 237 8.83 6.61 12.41
CA ALA A 237 10.02 6.00 11.81
C ALA A 237 10.56 6.77 10.57
N PHE A 238 9.69 7.52 9.89
CA PHE A 238 10.04 8.28 8.68
C PHE A 238 9.86 9.80 8.86
N GLU A 239 9.84 10.30 10.10
CA GLU A 239 9.95 11.73 10.36
C GLU A 239 11.25 12.29 9.78
N GLY A 240 11.17 13.53 9.29
CA GLY A 240 12.27 14.20 8.62
C GLY A 240 11.90 14.61 7.20
N ASP A 241 12.80 14.45 6.27
CA ASP A 241 12.68 14.97 4.90
C ASP A 241 12.31 13.90 3.84
N TYR A 242 11.78 12.73 4.24
CA TYR A 242 11.29 11.73 3.29
C TYR A 242 10.04 12.18 2.53
N LEU A 243 9.12 12.82 3.23
CA LEU A 243 7.84 13.31 2.69
C LEU A 243 7.53 14.70 3.26
N PRO A 244 6.72 15.51 2.57
CA PRO A 244 6.11 16.68 3.18
C PRO A 244 5.38 16.29 4.46
N TYR A 245 5.46 17.14 5.50
CA TYR A 245 4.85 16.85 6.80
C TYR A 245 3.34 16.57 6.69
N ASP A 246 2.64 17.33 5.85
CA ASP A 246 1.19 17.17 5.64
C ASP A 246 0.84 15.82 5.00
N ILE A 247 1.70 15.29 4.13
CA ILE A 247 1.56 13.95 3.56
C ILE A 247 1.89 12.89 4.60
N LEU A 248 3.01 13.05 5.34
CA LEU A 248 3.41 12.11 6.37
C LEU A 248 2.34 11.97 7.46
N MET A 249 1.66 13.06 7.81
CA MET A 249 0.63 13.11 8.86
C MET A 249 -0.80 13.06 8.31
N ARG A 250 -0.98 12.93 7.00
CA ARG A 250 -2.32 12.83 6.39
C ARG A 250 -3.07 11.62 6.93
N GLU A 251 -4.32 11.84 7.31
CA GLU A 251 -5.21 10.72 7.62
C GLU A 251 -5.50 9.90 6.37
N LYS A 252 -5.57 8.58 6.55
CA LYS A 252 -5.77 7.67 5.43
C LYS A 252 -7.20 7.78 4.90
N ALA A 253 -7.33 8.09 3.60
CA ALA A 253 -8.50 7.79 2.81
C ALA A 253 -8.32 6.43 2.11
N ALA A 254 -9.38 5.63 1.98
CA ALA A 254 -9.29 4.39 1.24
C ALA A 254 -9.17 4.68 -0.27
N PHE A 255 -8.32 3.94 -0.97
CA PHE A 255 -8.21 4.01 -2.43
C PHE A 255 -9.57 3.80 -3.13
N SER A 256 -10.42 2.93 -2.56
CA SER A 256 -11.79 2.73 -3.00
C SER A 256 -12.68 3.95 -2.83
N ASP A 257 -12.34 4.88 -1.94
CA ASP A 257 -13.15 6.09 -1.71
C ASP A 257 -12.80 7.17 -2.74
N ALA A 258 -11.57 7.21 -3.23
CA ALA A 258 -11.13 8.13 -4.28
C ALA A 258 -11.75 7.82 -5.66
N VAL A 259 -11.91 6.53 -5.95
CA VAL A 259 -12.54 6.03 -7.19
C VAL A 259 -14.00 5.63 -6.94
N GLY A 260 -14.41 5.38 -5.70
CA GLY A 260 -15.60 4.66 -5.33
C GLY A 260 -16.78 5.46 -4.73
N HIS A 261 -16.58 6.63 -4.16
CA HIS A 261 -17.75 7.44 -3.73
C HIS A 261 -18.59 7.85 -4.93
N SER A 262 -17.96 8.18 -6.04
CA SER A 262 -18.65 8.39 -7.32
C SER A 262 -19.30 7.11 -7.86
N MET A 263 -18.72 5.91 -7.62
CA MET A 263 -19.25 4.65 -8.18
C MET A 263 -20.45 4.10 -7.43
N VAL A 264 -20.52 4.28 -6.09
CA VAL A 264 -21.70 3.82 -5.32
C VAL A 264 -22.96 4.54 -5.75
N ASP A 265 -22.87 5.82 -6.10
CA ASP A 265 -24.01 6.60 -6.59
C ASP A 265 -24.38 6.25 -8.03
N TYR A 266 -23.53 5.57 -8.78
CA TYR A 266 -23.75 5.18 -10.16
C TYR A 266 -24.22 3.72 -10.34
N LEU A 267 -24.04 2.88 -9.32
CA LEU A 267 -24.48 1.47 -9.34
C LEU A 267 -25.84 1.28 -8.63
N LYS A 268 -26.45 2.35 -8.12
CA LYS A 268 -27.83 2.39 -7.66
C LYS A 268 -28.78 2.66 -8.83
#